data_4b2d714e4ce0a6198fd076e41047f4be
#
_entry.id   4b2d714e4ce0a6198fd076e41047f4be
#
_cell.length_a   1.000
_cell.length_b   1.000
_cell.length_c   1.000
_cell.angle_alpha   90.00
_cell.angle_beta   90.00
_cell.angle_gamma   90.00
#
_symmetry.space_group_name_H-M   'P 1'
#
loop_
_entity.id
_entity.type
_entity.pdbx_description
1 polymer ?
#
loop_
_entity_poly.entity_id
_entity_poly.type
_entity_poly.pdbx_seq_one_letter_code
_entity_poly.pdbx_strand_id
1 'polypeptide(L)'
;MTRDELVVRTRQLVDEGDRLGANPSLRALQLWLQLSDDLLSAAWGTMDRYHLSWLMVGKPKQIVRGRPMTPAEEAAYVREVAEQKTAALRMSLDAVERQGMPFAGEDGGIAPGQGTGTTPR
;
A
#
# COMPACT_ATOMS: atom_id res chain seq x y z
N MET A 1 11.02 4.91 -9.71
CA MET A 1 9.73 5.28 -10.35
C MET A 1 9.52 6.78 -10.29
N THR A 2 8.75 7.31 -11.21
CA THR A 2 8.44 8.74 -11.17
C THR A 2 7.33 9.02 -10.15
N ARG A 3 7.20 10.30 -9.79
CA ARG A 3 6.12 10.75 -8.91
C ARG A 3 4.75 10.44 -9.52
N ASP A 4 4.59 10.72 -10.80
CA ASP A 4 3.33 10.46 -11.50
C ASP A 4 2.98 8.97 -11.50
N GLU A 5 3.97 8.11 -11.71
CA GLU A 5 3.75 6.66 -11.64
C GLU A 5 3.27 6.23 -10.26
N LEU A 6 3.88 6.74 -9.21
CA LEU A 6 3.48 6.39 -7.85
C LEU A 6 2.05 6.85 -7.57
N VAL A 7 1.71 8.07 -7.98
CA VAL A 7 0.36 8.61 -7.79
C VAL A 7 -0.66 7.75 -8.54
N VAL A 8 -0.42 7.44 -9.81
CA VAL A 8 -1.35 6.64 -10.62
C VAL A 8 -1.53 5.24 -10.03
N ARG A 9 -0.42 4.58 -9.69
CA ARG A 9 -0.48 3.23 -9.14
C ARG A 9 -1.16 3.18 -7.77
N THR A 10 -0.89 4.19 -6.93
CA THR A 10 -1.52 4.25 -5.60
C THR A 10 -3.02 4.45 -5.74
N ARG A 11 -3.46 5.32 -6.66
CA ARG A 11 -4.90 5.51 -6.91
C ARG A 11 -5.58 4.23 -7.37
N GLN A 12 -4.94 3.47 -8.24
CA GLN A 12 -5.46 2.18 -8.68
C GLN A 12 -5.65 1.22 -7.51
N LEU A 13 -4.67 1.18 -6.60
CA LEU A 13 -4.76 0.32 -5.41
C LEU A 13 -5.83 0.80 -4.43
N VAL A 14 -5.99 2.12 -4.27
CA VAL A 14 -7.07 2.68 -3.45
C VAL A 14 -8.44 2.28 -4.02
N ASP A 15 -8.62 2.45 -5.33
CA ASP A 15 -9.87 2.08 -5.99
C ASP A 15 -10.17 0.59 -5.84
N GLU A 16 -9.16 -0.25 -5.97
CA GLU A 16 -9.33 -1.69 -5.80
C GLU A 16 -9.66 -2.04 -4.34
N GLY A 17 -9.02 -1.35 -3.39
CA GLY A 17 -9.34 -1.53 -1.97
C GLY A 17 -10.79 -1.18 -1.66
N ASP A 18 -11.30 -0.10 -2.26
CA ASP A 18 -12.70 0.28 -2.11
C ASP A 18 -13.63 -0.77 -2.71
N ARG A 19 -13.27 -1.34 -3.86
CA ARG A 19 -14.05 -2.42 -4.48
C ARG A 19 -14.06 -3.67 -3.60
N LEU A 20 -12.95 -3.99 -2.96
CA LEU A 20 -12.88 -5.14 -2.04
C LEU A 20 -13.79 -4.94 -0.83
N GLY A 21 -13.96 -3.70 -0.37
CA GLY A 21 -14.91 -3.39 0.70
C GLY A 21 -16.35 -3.63 0.26
N ALA A 22 -16.68 -3.31 -1.00
CA ALA A 22 -18.02 -3.49 -1.54
C ALA A 22 -18.29 -4.94 -1.99
N ASN A 23 -17.28 -5.60 -2.58
CA ASN A 23 -17.39 -6.95 -3.12
C ASN A 23 -16.22 -7.80 -2.59
N PRO A 24 -16.31 -8.29 -1.35
CA PRO A 24 -15.21 -9.04 -0.74
C PRO A 24 -14.85 -10.32 -1.48
N SER A 25 -13.55 -10.51 -1.72
CA SER A 25 -13.00 -11.73 -2.31
C SER A 25 -11.62 -11.99 -1.70
N LEU A 26 -11.47 -13.13 -1.06
CA LEU A 26 -10.19 -13.46 -0.43
C LEU A 26 -9.06 -13.57 -1.44
N ARG A 27 -9.35 -14.17 -2.61
CA ARG A 27 -8.35 -14.29 -3.67
C ARG A 27 -7.91 -12.93 -4.18
N ALA A 28 -8.85 -12.03 -4.43
CA ALA A 28 -8.55 -10.68 -4.88
C ALA A 28 -7.81 -9.89 -3.80
N LEU A 29 -8.15 -10.10 -2.53
CA LEU A 29 -7.43 -9.47 -1.42
C LEU A 29 -5.96 -9.91 -1.41
N GLN A 30 -5.69 -11.18 -1.57
CA GLN A 30 -4.32 -11.71 -1.54
C GLN A 30 -3.45 -11.06 -2.62
N LEU A 31 -3.97 -10.93 -3.84
CA LEU A 31 -3.26 -10.26 -4.92
C LEU A 31 -3.06 -8.78 -4.63
N TRP A 32 -4.09 -8.12 -4.14
CA TRP A 32 -4.05 -6.69 -3.80
C TRP A 32 -3.02 -6.41 -2.69
N LEU A 33 -2.93 -7.30 -1.69
CA LEU A 33 -1.93 -7.17 -0.62
C LEU A 33 -0.52 -7.25 -1.19
N GLN A 34 -0.29 -8.19 -2.10
CA GLN A 34 1.04 -8.34 -2.73
C GLN A 34 1.41 -7.10 -3.54
N LEU A 35 0.48 -6.60 -4.36
CA LEU A 35 0.73 -5.42 -5.18
C LEU A 35 0.96 -4.16 -4.34
N SER A 36 0.20 -4.01 -3.25
CA SER A 36 0.35 -2.86 -2.35
C SER A 36 1.68 -2.91 -1.60
N ASP A 37 2.06 -4.08 -1.12
CA ASP A 37 3.34 -4.29 -0.45
C ASP A 37 4.50 -3.94 -1.38
N ASP A 38 4.47 -4.47 -2.59
CA ASP A 38 5.52 -4.23 -3.59
C ASP A 38 5.64 -2.75 -3.92
N LEU A 39 4.53 -2.07 -4.13
CA LEU A 39 4.56 -0.64 -4.46
C LEU A 39 5.09 0.20 -3.31
N LEU A 40 4.57 -0.01 -2.10
CA LEU A 40 4.96 0.81 -0.96
C LEU A 40 6.41 0.58 -0.55
N SER A 41 6.87 -0.68 -0.59
CA SER A 41 8.27 -0.96 -0.27
C SER A 41 9.23 -0.39 -1.31
N ALA A 42 8.85 -0.42 -2.59
CA ALA A 42 9.66 0.19 -3.66
C ALA A 42 9.71 1.71 -3.54
N ALA A 43 8.59 2.33 -3.17
CA ALA A 43 8.50 3.78 -3.07
C ALA A 43 9.19 4.34 -1.82
N TRP A 44 8.91 3.77 -0.65
CA TRP A 44 9.34 4.34 0.63
C TRP A 44 10.53 3.62 1.26
N GLY A 45 10.79 2.39 0.86
CA GLY A 45 11.77 1.52 1.48
C GLY A 45 11.07 0.48 2.36
N THR A 46 11.65 -0.70 2.43
CA THR A 46 11.11 -1.80 3.23
C THR A 46 11.07 -1.41 4.70
N MET A 47 9.92 -1.58 5.32
CA MET A 47 9.68 -1.27 6.74
C MET A 47 9.80 0.21 7.08
N ASP A 48 9.80 1.09 6.08
CA ASP A 48 9.92 2.52 6.31
C ASP A 48 8.58 3.22 6.11
N ARG A 49 8.38 4.27 6.86
CA ARG A 49 7.27 5.25 6.83
C ARG A 49 5.91 4.64 6.42
N TYR A 50 5.44 4.88 5.19
CA TYR A 50 4.10 4.45 4.78
C TYR A 50 4.00 2.95 4.49
N HIS A 51 5.10 2.31 4.12
CA HIS A 51 5.13 0.85 4.05
C HIS A 51 4.91 0.25 5.45
N LEU A 52 5.60 0.78 6.44
CA LEU A 52 5.42 0.33 7.83
C LEU A 52 4.00 0.59 8.32
N SER A 53 3.46 1.79 8.06
CA SER A 53 2.08 2.13 8.45
C SER A 53 1.08 1.14 7.87
N TRP A 54 1.25 0.77 6.61
CA TRP A 54 0.40 -0.20 5.93
C TRP A 54 0.55 -1.60 6.53
N LEU A 55 1.76 -2.00 6.88
CA LEU A 55 2.02 -3.30 7.51
C LEU A 55 1.36 -3.41 8.88
N MET A 56 1.32 -2.33 9.63
CA MET A 56 0.84 -2.32 11.02
C MET A 56 -0.68 -2.31 11.15
N VAL A 57 -1.41 -2.05 10.09
CA VAL A 57 -2.88 -2.00 10.12
C VAL A 57 -3.48 -3.22 9.42
N GLY A 58 -4.82 -3.37 9.51
CA GLY A 58 -5.53 -4.45 8.83
C GLY A 58 -5.38 -5.79 9.55
N LYS A 59 -5.27 -5.75 10.89
CA LYS A 59 -5.24 -6.97 11.71
C LYS A 59 -6.65 -7.21 12.23
N PRO A 60 -7.32 -8.29 11.78
CA PRO A 60 -8.68 -8.55 12.19
C PRO A 60 -8.80 -8.74 13.69
N LYS A 61 -9.89 -8.25 14.27
CA LYS A 61 -10.14 -8.36 15.69
C LYS A 61 -10.43 -9.80 16.11
N GLN A 62 -11.05 -10.56 15.21
CA GLN A 62 -11.38 -11.95 15.46
C GLN A 62 -10.71 -12.84 14.43
N ILE A 63 -10.05 -13.88 14.89
CA ILE A 63 -9.39 -14.84 14.03
C ILE A 63 -10.06 -16.20 14.24
N VAL A 64 -10.58 -16.77 13.16
CA VAL A 64 -11.16 -18.10 13.18
C VAL A 64 -10.03 -19.13 13.18
N ARG A 65 -10.06 -20.07 14.13
CA ARG A 65 -9.05 -21.09 14.26
C ARG A 65 -9.73 -22.46 14.31
N GLY A 66 -9.03 -23.46 13.82
CA GLY A 66 -9.47 -24.86 13.93
C GLY A 66 -10.55 -25.27 12.94
N ARG A 67 -10.99 -24.37 12.06
CA ARG A 67 -11.96 -24.67 10.99
C ARG A 67 -11.85 -23.62 9.90
N PRO A 68 -12.34 -23.92 8.69
CA PRO A 68 -12.42 -22.90 7.63
C PRO A 68 -13.40 -21.80 8.02
N MET A 69 -13.16 -20.57 7.52
CA MET A 69 -14.10 -19.47 7.69
C MET A 69 -15.37 -19.72 6.88
N THR A 70 -16.50 -19.33 7.44
CA THR A 70 -17.74 -19.29 6.66
C THR A 70 -17.65 -18.16 5.64
N PRO A 71 -18.51 -18.17 4.59
CA PRO A 71 -18.53 -17.05 3.63
C PRO A 71 -18.73 -15.69 4.28
N ALA A 72 -19.58 -15.60 5.30
CA ALA A 72 -19.81 -14.34 6.02
C ALA A 72 -18.56 -13.90 6.79
N GLU A 73 -17.89 -14.83 7.44
CA GLU A 73 -16.65 -14.53 8.17
C GLU A 73 -15.54 -14.11 7.21
N GLU A 74 -15.43 -14.77 6.07
CA GLU A 74 -14.46 -14.41 5.04
C GLU A 74 -14.71 -13.01 4.50
N ALA A 75 -15.98 -12.69 4.21
CA ALA A 75 -16.35 -11.36 3.73
C ALA A 75 -16.01 -10.27 4.75
N ALA A 76 -16.30 -10.52 6.03
CA ALA A 76 -16.00 -9.57 7.10
C ALA A 76 -14.48 -9.37 7.24
N TYR A 77 -13.70 -10.44 7.16
CA TYR A 77 -12.25 -10.38 7.21
C TYR A 77 -11.69 -9.53 6.07
N VAL A 78 -12.11 -9.84 4.83
CA VAL A 78 -11.64 -9.11 3.65
C VAL A 78 -11.97 -7.62 3.78
N ARG A 79 -13.20 -7.31 4.18
CA ARG A 79 -13.66 -5.93 4.29
C ARG A 79 -12.85 -5.15 5.33
N GLU A 80 -12.61 -5.74 6.49
CA GLU A 80 -11.84 -5.06 7.54
C GLU A 80 -10.39 -4.81 7.12
N VAL A 81 -9.72 -5.81 6.54
CA VAL A 81 -8.35 -5.67 6.07
C VAL A 81 -8.27 -4.60 4.97
N ALA A 82 -9.17 -4.67 3.99
CA ALA A 82 -9.18 -3.73 2.87
C ALA A 82 -9.40 -2.30 3.32
N GLU A 83 -10.35 -2.07 4.23
CA GLU A 83 -10.64 -0.71 4.72
C GLU A 83 -9.43 -0.08 5.41
N GLN A 84 -8.80 -0.81 6.31
CA GLN A 84 -7.69 -0.27 7.08
C GLN A 84 -6.45 -0.05 6.22
N LYS A 85 -6.12 -0.99 5.36
CA LYS A 85 -4.94 -0.85 4.49
C LYS A 85 -5.16 0.16 3.38
N THR A 86 -6.38 0.34 2.91
CA THR A 86 -6.69 1.41 1.94
C THR A 86 -6.50 2.78 2.58
N ALA A 87 -6.84 2.94 3.85
CA ALA A 87 -6.58 4.20 4.56
C ALA A 87 -5.09 4.53 4.59
N ALA A 88 -4.23 3.53 4.80
CA ALA A 88 -2.78 3.73 4.77
C ALA A 88 -2.30 4.10 3.36
N LEU A 89 -2.86 3.48 2.32
CA LEU A 89 -2.56 3.85 0.93
C LEU A 89 -2.95 5.30 0.63
N ARG A 90 -4.10 5.74 1.15
CA ARG A 90 -4.51 7.15 0.98
C ARG A 90 -3.57 8.12 1.67
N MET A 91 -3.02 7.75 2.82
CA MET A 91 -2.03 8.57 3.50
C MET A 91 -0.76 8.73 2.67
N SER A 92 -0.28 7.64 2.07
CA SER A 92 0.86 7.68 1.16
C SER A 92 0.57 8.55 -0.07
N LEU A 93 -0.61 8.38 -0.67
CA LEU A 93 -1.02 9.17 -1.82
C LEU A 93 -1.06 10.66 -1.48
N ASP A 94 -1.65 11.03 -0.36
CA ASP A 94 -1.74 12.40 0.10
C ASP A 94 -0.35 13.02 0.30
N ALA A 95 0.56 12.27 0.92
CA ALA A 95 1.91 12.75 1.18
C ALA A 95 2.64 13.09 -0.12
N VAL A 96 2.48 12.27 -1.15
CA VAL A 96 3.17 12.47 -2.43
C VAL A 96 2.45 13.51 -3.28
N GLU A 97 1.14 13.38 -3.43
CA GLU A 97 0.37 14.20 -4.36
C GLU A 97 0.10 15.60 -3.83
N ARG A 98 -0.32 15.71 -2.58
CA ARG A 98 -0.74 17.00 -2.01
C ARG A 98 0.36 17.71 -1.24
N GLN A 99 1.19 16.96 -0.52
CA GLN A 99 2.24 17.55 0.29
C GLN A 99 3.59 17.61 -0.45
N GLY A 100 3.69 16.98 -1.62
CA GLY A 100 4.91 16.99 -2.41
C GLY A 100 6.08 16.30 -1.75
N MET A 101 5.82 15.36 -0.84
CA MET A 101 6.86 14.70 -0.08
C MET A 101 7.77 13.87 -1.00
N PRO A 102 9.09 13.98 -0.88
CA PRO A 102 10.01 13.11 -1.62
C PRO A 102 9.97 11.69 -1.06
N PHE A 103 10.25 10.72 -1.90
CA PHE A 103 10.26 9.32 -1.49
C PHE A 103 11.51 8.60 -2.04
N ALA A 104 11.95 7.57 -1.33
CA ALA A 104 13.24 6.91 -1.60
C ALA A 104 13.35 6.36 -3.03
N GLY A 105 12.27 5.85 -3.59
CA GLY A 105 12.25 5.29 -4.94
C GLY A 105 12.03 6.29 -6.06
N GLU A 106 12.07 7.58 -5.76
CA GLU A 106 11.77 8.62 -6.76
C GLU A 106 12.91 8.79 -7.75
N ASP A 107 12.61 8.63 -9.05
CA ASP A 107 13.59 8.83 -10.12
C ASP A 107 13.86 10.31 -10.31
N GLY A 108 15.13 10.65 -10.56
CA GLY A 108 15.54 12.04 -10.77
C GLY A 108 15.49 12.85 -9.51
N GLY A 109 15.14 12.25 -8.41
CA GLY A 109 15.24 12.86 -7.09
C GLY A 109 16.69 13.02 -6.78
N ILE A 110 17.00 13.82 -5.91
CA ILE A 110 18.23 14.15 -5.47
C ILE A 110 19.12 13.04 -5.30
N ALA A 111 19.71 12.94 -5.99
CA ALA A 111 20.35 11.87 -5.82
C ALA A 111 21.38 11.93 -4.88
N PRO A 112 21.31 12.07 -4.52
CA PRO A 112 22.09 11.96 -3.96
C PRO A 112 22.89 11.29 -4.09
N GLY A 113 22.56 11.55 -4.59
CA GLY A 113 23.03 10.95 -4.88
C GLY A 113 23.26 10.75 -5.11
N GLN A 114 23.25 11.23 -5.64
CA GLN A 114 23.26 11.07 -6.04
C GLN A 114 23.50 11.12 -6.06
N GLY A 115 23.67 11.46 -6.27
CA GLY A 115 23.90 11.30 -6.51
C GLY A 115 24.31 11.42 -6.68
N THR A 116 24.74 11.75 -7.12
CA THR A 116 25.09 11.55 -7.48
C THR A 116 25.58 11.39 -7.58
N GLY A 117 25.93 11.56 -7.75
CA GLY A 117 26.37 11.20 -8.04
C GLY A 117 26.86 11.36 -8.16
N THR A 118 27.24 11.63 -8.51
CA THR A 118 27.53 11.61 -8.80
C THR A 118 27.84 11.93 -8.82
N THR A 119 28.21 12.25 -8.95
CA THR A 119 28.42 12.32 -9.03
C THR A 119 28.65 12.61 -8.93
N PRO A 120 28.89 13.02 -9.06
CA PRO A 120 28.99 13.03 -9.01
C PRO A 120 29.20 13.17 -8.95
N ARG A 121 29.54 13.47 -9.13
CA ARG A 121 29.43 13.23 -9.22
C ARG A 121 29.62 13.28 -9.21
#